data_9085baf6beda20c81335d6b6da874e9d
#
_entry.id   9085baf6beda20c81335d6b6da874e9d
#
_cell.length_a   1.000
_cell.length_b   1.000
_cell.length_c   1.000
_cell.angle_alpha   90.00
_cell.angle_beta   90.00
_cell.angle_gamma   90.00
#
_symmetry.space_group_name_H-M   'P 1'
#
loop_
_entity.id
_entity.type
_entity.pdbx_description
1 polymer ?
#
loop_
_entity_poly.entity_id
_entity_poly.type
_entity_poly.pdbx_seq_one_letter_code
_entity_poly.pdbx_strand_id
1 'polypeptide(L)'
;RALYGVLPIGDVLLYAGSVTRAMSDLQTFLATGSEFDYINSYLSTYEDFIAQPSMAYDGTLPIEKRDDGQYEFAFHDVSFSYPGTNIPVLEHVTLSFAVGEKTALVGRNGAGKTTLIKLLCRLYEPTSGYITLNGIDIRKYSYKEYTQAFSVVFQDFHLFSLPLDENIAAGTEIDEA
;
A
#
# COMPACT_ATOMS: atom_id res chain seq x y z
N ARG A 1 -7.24 38.13 -56.81
CA ARG A 1 -8.32 39.17 -56.96
C ARG A 1 -7.82 40.57 -56.62
N ALA A 2 -6.95 40.77 -55.64
CA ALA A 2 -6.33 42.09 -55.37
C ALA A 2 -5.57 42.68 -56.55
N LEU A 3 -4.91 41.84 -57.37
CA LEU A 3 -4.26 42.22 -58.63
C LEU A 3 -5.20 42.74 -59.71
N TYR A 4 -6.50 42.40 -59.64
CA TYR A 4 -7.51 42.88 -60.56
C TYR A 4 -8.43 43.96 -59.97
N GLY A 5 -8.04 44.59 -58.85
CA GLY A 5 -8.79 45.67 -58.23
C GLY A 5 -10.11 45.29 -57.57
N VAL A 6 -10.34 43.97 -57.36
CA VAL A 6 -11.61 43.44 -56.80
C VAL A 6 -11.55 43.37 -55.26
N LEU A 7 -10.34 43.29 -54.67
CA LEU A 7 -10.15 43.28 -53.23
C LEU A 7 -9.00 44.26 -52.82
N PRO A 8 -9.21 45.11 -51.84
CA PRO A 8 -8.15 45.92 -51.25
C PRO A 8 -7.04 45.06 -50.67
N ILE A 9 -5.80 45.54 -50.71
CA ILE A 9 -4.62 44.85 -50.13
C ILE A 9 -4.86 44.55 -48.63
N GLY A 10 -5.52 45.48 -47.92
CA GLY A 10 -5.88 45.31 -46.52
C GLY A 10 -6.73 44.07 -46.22
N ASP A 11 -7.70 43.79 -47.10
CA ASP A 11 -8.57 42.60 -46.95
C ASP A 11 -7.78 41.30 -47.16
N VAL A 12 -6.84 41.28 -48.09
CA VAL A 12 -5.96 40.12 -48.31
C VAL A 12 -5.12 39.81 -47.10
N LEU A 13 -4.54 40.86 -46.44
CA LEU A 13 -3.78 40.71 -45.22
C LEU A 13 -4.65 40.23 -44.05
N LEU A 14 -5.88 40.76 -43.95
CA LEU A 14 -6.83 40.38 -42.91
C LEU A 14 -7.26 38.92 -43.07
N TYR A 15 -7.55 38.46 -44.26
CA TYR A 15 -7.92 37.06 -44.53
C TYR A 15 -6.70 36.12 -44.28
N ALA A 16 -5.50 36.51 -44.73
CA ALA A 16 -4.31 35.71 -44.49
C ALA A 16 -4.02 35.57 -42.97
N GLY A 17 -4.13 36.68 -42.23
CA GLY A 17 -3.98 36.67 -40.78
C GLY A 17 -5.01 35.82 -40.03
N SER A 18 -6.27 35.88 -40.50
CA SER A 18 -7.38 35.07 -39.95
C SER A 18 -7.18 33.57 -40.17
N VAL A 19 -6.72 33.18 -41.37
CA VAL A 19 -6.41 31.80 -41.68
C VAL A 19 -5.26 31.28 -40.82
N THR A 20 -4.17 32.09 -40.71
CA THR A 20 -3.04 31.68 -39.84
C THR A 20 -3.46 31.52 -38.38
N ARG A 21 -4.29 32.41 -37.87
CA ARG A 21 -4.81 32.37 -36.52
C ARG A 21 -5.67 31.12 -36.29
N ALA A 22 -6.60 30.81 -37.21
CA ALA A 22 -7.44 29.64 -37.16
C ALA A 22 -6.60 28.33 -37.17
N MET A 23 -5.53 28.28 -37.96
CA MET A 23 -4.61 27.15 -37.98
C MET A 23 -3.86 26.98 -36.66
N SER A 24 -3.41 28.08 -36.06
CA SER A 24 -2.75 28.08 -34.75
C SER A 24 -3.70 27.61 -33.63
N ASP A 25 -4.95 28.10 -33.65
CA ASP A 25 -5.96 27.69 -32.68
C ASP A 25 -6.32 26.20 -32.81
N LEU A 26 -6.39 25.68 -34.05
CA LEU A 26 -6.60 24.26 -34.30
C LEU A 26 -5.43 23.41 -33.81
N GLN A 27 -4.18 23.84 -34.01
CA GLN A 27 -3.00 23.15 -33.50
C GLN A 27 -3.00 23.10 -31.97
N THR A 28 -3.34 24.22 -31.32
CA THR A 28 -3.44 24.29 -29.86
C THR A 28 -4.54 23.35 -29.36
N PHE A 29 -5.68 23.31 -30.00
CA PHE A 29 -6.78 22.41 -29.64
C PHE A 29 -6.35 20.94 -29.73
N LEU A 30 -5.67 20.55 -30.79
CA LEU A 30 -5.18 19.16 -30.96
C LEU A 30 -4.10 18.82 -29.95
N ALA A 31 -3.20 19.75 -29.63
CA ALA A 31 -2.17 19.56 -28.59
C ALA A 31 -2.80 19.38 -27.21
N THR A 32 -3.80 20.20 -26.87
CA THR A 32 -4.53 20.07 -25.59
C THR A 32 -5.26 18.74 -25.49
N GLY A 33 -5.78 18.20 -26.58
CA GLY A 33 -6.40 16.88 -26.61
C GLY A 33 -5.45 15.76 -26.19
N SER A 34 -4.20 15.79 -26.65
CA SER A 34 -3.20 14.80 -26.26
C SER A 34 -2.74 14.93 -24.81
N GLU A 35 -2.74 16.13 -24.24
CA GLU A 35 -2.50 16.32 -22.80
C GLU A 35 -3.62 15.75 -21.94
N PHE A 36 -4.87 15.82 -22.40
CA PHE A 36 -6.02 15.20 -21.75
C PHE A 36 -5.87 13.69 -21.65
N ASP A 37 -5.46 13.02 -22.71
CA ASP A 37 -5.23 11.58 -22.71
C ASP A 37 -4.13 11.18 -21.73
N TYR A 38 -3.07 11.98 -21.65
CA TYR A 38 -1.98 11.76 -20.71
C TYR A 38 -2.45 11.90 -19.25
N ILE A 39 -3.17 12.98 -18.93
CA ILE A 39 -3.73 13.19 -17.58
C ILE A 39 -4.73 12.07 -17.22
N ASN A 40 -5.57 11.66 -18.15
CA ASN A 40 -6.54 10.59 -17.93
C ASN A 40 -5.87 9.25 -17.62
N SER A 41 -4.73 8.96 -18.25
CA SER A 41 -3.91 7.78 -17.94
C SER A 41 -3.36 7.80 -16.51
N TYR A 42 -2.95 8.95 -16.01
CA TYR A 42 -2.53 9.08 -14.59
C TYR A 42 -3.70 8.92 -13.63
N LEU A 43 -4.85 9.52 -13.95
CA LEU A 43 -6.06 9.38 -13.14
C LEU A 43 -6.52 7.93 -13.05
N SER A 44 -6.53 7.20 -14.17
CA SER A 44 -6.90 5.79 -14.16
C SER A 44 -5.96 4.95 -13.29
N THR A 45 -4.65 5.20 -13.35
CA THR A 45 -3.66 4.52 -12.49
C THR A 45 -3.90 4.83 -11.00
N TYR A 46 -4.25 6.07 -10.69
CA TYR A 46 -4.57 6.49 -9.34
C TYR A 46 -5.89 5.88 -8.84
N GLU A 47 -6.92 5.84 -9.69
CA GLU A 47 -8.20 5.18 -9.40
C GLU A 47 -8.01 3.69 -9.17
N ASP A 48 -7.21 3.01 -10.01
CA ASP A 48 -6.87 1.59 -9.84
C ASP A 48 -6.14 1.34 -8.52
N PHE A 49 -5.27 2.25 -8.11
CA PHE A 49 -4.57 2.15 -6.83
C PHE A 49 -5.52 2.29 -5.63
N ILE A 50 -6.43 3.27 -5.67
CA ILE A 50 -7.40 3.49 -4.60
C ILE A 50 -8.47 2.39 -4.57
N ALA A 51 -8.85 1.87 -5.73
CA ALA A 51 -9.84 0.80 -5.86
C ALA A 51 -9.30 -0.56 -5.41
N GLN A 52 -7.99 -0.69 -5.13
CA GLN A 52 -7.46 -1.92 -4.58
C GLN A 52 -8.15 -2.24 -3.25
N PRO A 53 -8.80 -3.40 -3.14
CA PRO A 53 -9.44 -3.78 -1.90
C PRO A 53 -8.39 -3.86 -0.80
N SER A 54 -8.70 -3.31 0.37
CA SER A 54 -7.87 -3.54 1.56
C SER A 54 -7.74 -5.06 1.75
N MET A 55 -6.51 -5.57 1.72
CA MET A 55 -6.26 -6.99 1.93
C MET A 55 -6.61 -7.47 3.34
N ALA A 56 -6.79 -6.55 4.27
CA ALA A 56 -7.10 -6.89 5.64
C ALA A 56 -8.62 -7.00 5.81
N TYR A 57 -9.11 -8.21 6.01
CA TYR A 57 -10.43 -8.40 6.61
C TYR A 57 -10.43 -7.71 7.99
N ASP A 58 -11.24 -6.71 8.16
CA ASP A 58 -11.36 -6.01 9.44
C ASP A 58 -12.35 -6.77 10.33
N GLY A 59 -11.80 -7.62 11.18
CA GLY A 59 -12.55 -8.26 12.23
C GLY A 59 -13.08 -7.23 13.23
N THR A 60 -14.06 -7.61 14.01
CA THR A 60 -14.75 -6.70 14.96
C THR A 60 -14.44 -7.00 16.43
N LEU A 61 -13.71 -8.08 16.71
CA LEU A 61 -13.41 -8.46 18.08
C LEU A 61 -12.28 -7.58 18.63
N PRO A 62 -12.45 -6.99 19.82
CA PRO A 62 -11.36 -6.36 20.54
C PRO A 62 -10.37 -7.42 21.06
N ILE A 63 -9.12 -7.02 21.29
CA ILE A 63 -8.19 -7.85 22.05
C ILE A 63 -8.61 -7.75 23.52
N GLU A 64 -9.05 -8.88 24.06
CA GLU A 64 -9.40 -8.97 25.48
C GLU A 64 -8.16 -8.82 26.35
N LYS A 65 -8.16 -7.82 27.25
CA LYS A 65 -7.13 -7.70 28.27
C LYS A 65 -7.36 -8.78 29.33
N ARG A 66 -6.44 -9.75 29.39
CA ARG A 66 -6.51 -10.80 30.39
C ARG A 66 -5.75 -10.39 31.65
N ASP A 67 -6.38 -10.59 32.79
CA ASP A 67 -5.79 -10.27 34.10
C ASP A 67 -4.58 -11.17 34.42
N ASP A 68 -4.54 -12.38 33.85
CA ASP A 68 -3.44 -13.33 33.99
C ASP A 68 -2.24 -12.99 33.09
N GLY A 69 -2.41 -12.04 32.14
CA GLY A 69 -1.39 -11.67 31.16
C GLY A 69 -0.94 -12.82 30.25
N GLN A 70 -1.62 -13.96 30.29
CA GLN A 70 -1.26 -15.12 29.51
C GLN A 70 -1.92 -15.06 28.13
N TYR A 71 -1.12 -14.82 27.11
CA TYR A 71 -1.53 -14.88 25.72
C TYR A 71 -0.71 -15.95 25.00
N GLU A 72 -1.38 -16.74 24.17
CA GLU A 72 -0.76 -17.77 23.35
C GLU A 72 -1.06 -17.54 21.88
N PHE A 73 -0.01 -17.53 21.08
CA PHE A 73 -0.13 -17.60 19.63
C PHE A 73 0.06 -19.03 19.16
N ALA A 74 -0.78 -19.49 18.24
CA ALA A 74 -0.63 -20.78 17.59
C ALA A 74 -0.82 -20.69 16.09
N PHE A 75 0.08 -21.32 15.36
CA PHE A 75 0.01 -21.55 13.92
C PHE A 75 -0.56 -22.94 13.68
N HIS A 76 -1.59 -23.07 12.86
CA HIS A 76 -2.29 -24.31 12.58
C HIS A 76 -2.15 -24.66 11.10
N ASP A 77 -1.22 -25.56 10.79
CA ASP A 77 -0.97 -26.08 9.43
C ASP A 77 -0.79 -24.96 8.40
N VAL A 78 -0.02 -23.92 8.76
CA VAL A 78 0.14 -22.71 7.98
C VAL A 78 1.10 -22.93 6.83
N SER A 79 0.63 -22.66 5.61
CA SER A 79 1.47 -22.56 4.41
C SER A 79 1.33 -21.18 3.79
N PHE A 80 2.43 -20.68 3.20
CA PHE A 80 2.45 -19.35 2.62
C PHE A 80 3.38 -19.24 1.41
N SER A 81 2.87 -18.57 0.37
CA SER A 81 3.64 -18.10 -0.79
C SER A 81 3.40 -16.60 -0.98
N TYR A 82 4.44 -15.84 -1.36
CA TYR A 82 4.26 -14.42 -1.63
C TYR A 82 3.40 -14.19 -2.89
N PRO A 83 2.62 -13.11 -2.95
CA PRO A 83 1.86 -12.75 -4.15
C PRO A 83 2.77 -12.69 -5.39
N GLY A 84 2.26 -13.21 -6.51
CA GLY A 84 3.01 -13.27 -7.77
C GLY A 84 4.00 -14.43 -7.90
N THR A 85 4.11 -15.31 -6.89
CA THR A 85 4.94 -16.52 -6.96
C THR A 85 4.16 -17.73 -6.43
N ASN A 86 4.42 -18.90 -7.02
CA ASN A 86 3.88 -20.17 -6.55
C ASN A 86 4.90 -20.95 -5.70
N ILE A 87 6.05 -20.33 -5.36
CA ILE A 87 7.07 -20.99 -4.56
C ILE A 87 6.68 -20.83 -3.09
N PRO A 88 6.42 -21.94 -2.37
CA PRO A 88 6.08 -21.87 -0.96
C PRO A 88 7.31 -21.46 -0.14
N VAL A 89 7.10 -20.52 0.77
CA VAL A 89 8.12 -20.06 1.74
C VAL A 89 7.94 -20.75 3.09
N LEU A 90 6.69 -21.02 3.42
CA LEU A 90 6.31 -21.83 4.59
C LEU A 90 5.40 -22.95 4.13
N GLU A 91 5.63 -24.16 4.65
CA GLU A 91 4.85 -25.35 4.33
C GLU A 91 4.45 -26.06 5.61
N HIS A 92 3.15 -26.19 5.83
CA HIS A 92 2.56 -26.95 6.92
C HIS A 92 3.13 -26.65 8.32
N VAL A 93 3.36 -25.37 8.62
CA VAL A 93 3.93 -24.93 9.89
C VAL A 93 2.88 -25.00 10.99
N THR A 94 3.16 -25.81 12.00
CA THR A 94 2.37 -25.91 13.24
C THR A 94 3.28 -25.67 14.42
N LEU A 95 3.03 -24.60 15.17
CA LEU A 95 3.79 -24.24 16.37
C LEU A 95 2.93 -23.35 17.27
N SER A 96 3.24 -23.33 18.56
CA SER A 96 2.67 -22.36 19.51
C SER A 96 3.75 -21.78 20.41
N PHE A 97 3.49 -20.60 20.93
CA PHE A 97 4.34 -19.94 21.91
C PHE A 97 3.53 -18.97 22.78
N ALA A 98 3.94 -18.84 24.02
CA ALA A 98 3.33 -17.90 24.97
C ALA A 98 3.93 -16.49 24.82
N VAL A 99 3.08 -15.49 24.97
CA VAL A 99 3.51 -14.08 25.03
C VAL A 99 4.15 -13.82 26.39
N GLY A 100 5.24 -13.04 26.40
CA GLY A 100 6.01 -12.76 27.62
C GLY A 100 7.22 -13.67 27.79
N GLU A 101 7.32 -14.77 27.06
CA GLU A 101 8.52 -15.59 26.99
C GLU A 101 9.49 -15.06 25.92
N LYS A 102 10.80 -15.17 26.21
CA LYS A 102 11.83 -14.89 25.22
C LYS A 102 12.01 -16.09 24.29
N THR A 103 11.38 -16.03 23.15
CA THR A 103 11.46 -17.08 22.12
C THR A 103 12.48 -16.69 21.04
N ALA A 104 13.39 -17.59 20.71
CA ALA A 104 14.36 -17.40 19.63
C ALA A 104 13.98 -18.27 18.42
N LEU A 105 13.80 -17.64 17.27
CA LEU A 105 13.56 -18.32 15.99
C LEU A 105 14.90 -18.51 15.26
N VAL A 106 15.42 -19.72 15.23
CA VAL A 106 16.73 -20.05 14.66
C VAL A 106 16.56 -20.84 13.36
N GLY A 107 17.35 -20.54 12.37
CA GLY A 107 17.32 -21.24 11.08
C GLY A 107 18.21 -20.57 10.04
N ARG A 108 18.46 -21.28 8.92
CA ARG A 108 19.26 -20.79 7.80
C ARG A 108 18.66 -19.52 7.18
N ASN A 109 19.49 -18.74 6.49
CA ASN A 109 18.97 -17.62 5.68
C ASN A 109 18.00 -18.15 4.63
N GLY A 110 16.86 -17.46 4.45
CA GLY A 110 15.79 -17.90 3.55
C GLY A 110 14.84 -18.96 4.13
N ALA A 111 15.01 -19.41 5.37
CA ALA A 111 14.13 -20.42 6.00
C ALA A 111 12.74 -19.89 6.42
N GLY A 112 12.31 -18.73 5.97
CA GLY A 112 10.97 -18.19 6.26
C GLY A 112 10.80 -17.49 7.60
N LYS A 113 11.87 -17.27 8.38
CA LYS A 113 11.79 -16.63 9.72
C LYS A 113 11.08 -15.27 9.70
N THR A 114 11.50 -14.38 8.81
CA THR A 114 10.90 -13.05 8.67
C THR A 114 9.46 -13.15 8.12
N THR A 115 9.20 -14.13 7.28
CA THR A 115 7.85 -14.40 6.74
C THR A 115 6.90 -14.81 7.85
N LEU A 116 7.34 -15.66 8.78
CA LEU A 116 6.54 -16.07 9.93
C LEU A 116 6.14 -14.86 10.80
N ILE A 117 7.07 -13.95 11.06
CA ILE A 117 6.79 -12.69 11.79
C ILE A 117 5.82 -11.80 11.00
N LYS A 118 6.00 -11.68 9.68
CA LYS A 118 5.08 -10.89 8.85
C LYS A 118 3.65 -11.44 8.86
N LEU A 119 3.47 -12.76 8.87
CA LEU A 119 2.16 -13.39 9.03
C LEU A 119 1.58 -13.17 10.42
N LEU A 120 2.40 -13.29 11.45
CA LEU A 120 1.99 -12.98 12.83
C LEU A 120 1.50 -11.55 12.98
N CYS A 121 2.16 -10.59 12.33
CA CYS A 121 1.76 -9.16 12.34
C CYS A 121 0.59 -8.84 11.38
N ARG A 122 0.01 -9.84 10.71
CA ARG A 122 -1.06 -9.68 9.69
C ARG A 122 -0.67 -8.74 8.54
N LEU A 123 0.63 -8.66 8.22
CA LEU A 123 1.08 -7.97 7.01
C LEU A 123 0.81 -8.78 5.74
N TYR A 124 0.60 -10.07 5.90
CA TYR A 124 0.16 -11.03 4.87
C TYR A 124 -0.80 -12.02 5.50
N GLU A 125 -1.65 -12.63 4.67
CA GLU A 125 -2.50 -13.73 5.07
C GLU A 125 -1.90 -15.07 4.62
N PRO A 126 -2.04 -16.15 5.42
CA PRO A 126 -1.62 -17.48 5.01
C PRO A 126 -2.33 -17.92 3.73
N THR A 127 -1.62 -18.64 2.85
CA THR A 127 -2.22 -19.27 1.67
C THR A 127 -3.13 -20.44 2.09
N SER A 128 -2.76 -21.17 3.16
CA SER A 128 -3.59 -22.18 3.81
C SER A 128 -3.28 -22.24 5.30
N GLY A 129 -4.19 -22.86 6.06
CA GLY A 129 -4.12 -22.84 7.52
C GLY A 129 -4.59 -21.54 8.13
N TYR A 130 -4.36 -21.36 9.43
CA TYR A 130 -4.76 -20.15 10.15
C TYR A 130 -3.88 -19.95 11.40
N ILE A 131 -3.91 -18.72 11.91
CA ILE A 131 -3.17 -18.35 13.12
C ILE A 131 -4.18 -17.93 14.17
N THR A 132 -3.95 -18.33 15.42
CA THR A 132 -4.82 -17.97 16.54
C THR A 132 -4.07 -17.20 17.62
N LEU A 133 -4.80 -16.31 18.27
CA LEU A 133 -4.44 -15.69 19.55
C LEU A 133 -5.46 -16.18 20.57
N ASN A 134 -5.02 -16.90 21.59
CA ASN A 134 -5.87 -17.54 22.59
C ASN A 134 -6.99 -18.43 22.01
N GLY A 135 -6.66 -19.18 20.94
CA GLY A 135 -7.60 -20.06 20.26
C GLY A 135 -8.56 -19.35 19.30
N ILE A 136 -8.55 -18.03 19.22
CA ILE A 136 -9.38 -17.24 18.30
C ILE A 136 -8.54 -16.86 17.08
N ASP A 137 -9.07 -17.10 15.87
CA ASP A 137 -8.40 -16.73 14.63
C ASP A 137 -8.11 -15.22 14.61
N ILE A 138 -6.85 -14.86 14.36
CA ILE A 138 -6.40 -13.46 14.39
C ILE A 138 -7.15 -12.55 13.41
N ARG A 139 -7.73 -13.09 12.35
CA ARG A 139 -8.55 -12.37 11.38
C ARG A 139 -9.86 -11.82 11.97
N LYS A 140 -10.35 -12.41 13.06
CA LYS A 140 -11.58 -11.97 13.72
C LYS A 140 -11.40 -10.74 14.58
N TYR A 141 -10.15 -10.41 14.97
CA TYR A 141 -9.85 -9.20 15.73
C TYR A 141 -9.88 -7.95 14.84
N SER A 142 -10.25 -6.82 15.43
CA SER A 142 -10.06 -5.50 14.80
C SER A 142 -8.60 -5.33 14.41
N TYR A 143 -8.35 -5.02 13.13
CA TYR A 143 -6.99 -4.87 12.61
C TYR A 143 -6.21 -3.79 13.36
N LYS A 144 -6.87 -2.66 13.63
CA LYS A 144 -6.27 -1.55 14.35
C LYS A 144 -5.83 -1.95 15.76
N GLU A 145 -6.68 -2.61 16.52
CA GLU A 145 -6.35 -3.04 17.89
C GLU A 145 -5.31 -4.15 17.89
N TYR A 146 -5.42 -5.08 16.93
CA TYR A 146 -4.45 -6.16 16.80
C TYR A 146 -3.04 -5.62 16.51
N THR A 147 -2.90 -4.70 15.58
CA THR A 147 -1.59 -4.12 15.23
C THR A 147 -1.00 -3.26 16.35
N GLN A 148 -1.83 -2.59 17.14
CA GLN A 148 -1.38 -1.82 18.32
C GLN A 148 -0.82 -2.70 19.46
N ALA A 149 -1.14 -3.99 19.45
CA ALA A 149 -0.57 -4.94 20.43
C ALA A 149 0.89 -5.33 20.14
N PHE A 150 1.42 -4.94 18.97
CA PHE A 150 2.78 -5.30 18.54
C PHE A 150 3.68 -4.08 18.48
N SER A 151 4.94 -4.31 18.90
CA SER A 151 6.05 -3.43 18.57
C SER A 151 7.07 -4.25 17.80
N VAL A 152 7.30 -3.94 16.53
CA VAL A 152 8.12 -4.74 15.62
C VAL A 152 9.28 -3.91 15.10
N VAL A 153 10.49 -4.46 15.20
CA VAL A 153 11.67 -3.88 14.55
C VAL A 153 12.15 -4.87 13.49
N PHE A 154 12.05 -4.47 12.23
CA PHE A 154 12.56 -5.26 11.11
C PHE A 154 14.07 -5.04 10.93
N GLN A 155 14.74 -6.02 10.32
CA GLN A 155 16.20 -5.97 10.10
C GLN A 155 16.61 -4.83 9.16
N ASP A 156 15.76 -4.45 8.24
CA ASP A 156 15.91 -3.40 7.23
C ASP A 156 15.21 -2.09 7.62
N PHE A 157 15.14 -1.81 8.92
CA PHE A 157 14.54 -0.56 9.39
C PHE A 157 15.33 0.66 8.88
N HIS A 158 14.60 1.68 8.49
CA HIS A 158 15.14 2.99 8.13
C HIS A 158 14.57 4.07 9.05
N LEU A 159 15.43 4.94 9.51
CA LEU A 159 14.99 6.13 10.22
C LEU A 159 14.49 7.15 9.21
N PHE A 160 13.35 7.74 9.52
CA PHE A 160 12.83 8.88 8.74
C PHE A 160 13.68 10.12 9.02
N SER A 161 13.68 11.08 8.07
CA SER A 161 14.31 12.38 8.26
C SER A 161 13.50 13.28 9.20
N LEU A 162 13.20 12.75 10.38
CA LEU A 162 12.44 13.36 11.47
C LEU A 162 13.31 13.40 12.73
N PRO A 163 12.98 14.22 13.73
CA PRO A 163 13.59 14.16 15.06
C PRO A 163 13.55 12.75 15.66
N LEU A 164 14.46 12.45 16.58
CA LEU A 164 14.60 11.11 17.14
C LEU A 164 13.35 10.67 17.93
N ASP A 165 12.77 11.59 18.67
CA ASP A 165 11.54 11.42 19.44
C ASP A 165 10.35 11.05 18.52
N GLU A 166 10.20 11.73 17.39
CA GLU A 166 9.17 11.42 16.39
C GLU A 166 9.40 10.05 15.72
N ASN A 167 10.67 9.67 15.49
CA ASN A 167 11.01 8.34 14.97
C ASN A 167 10.68 7.24 15.99
N ILE A 168 10.83 7.51 17.29
CA ILE A 168 10.51 6.56 18.37
C ILE A 168 9.00 6.48 18.58
N ALA A 169 8.30 7.62 18.57
CA ALA A 169 6.86 7.70 18.76
C ALA A 169 6.06 7.05 17.61
N ALA A 170 6.65 6.93 16.41
CA ALA A 170 6.04 6.30 15.24
C ALA A 170 4.61 6.80 14.94
N GLY A 171 4.37 8.12 15.14
CA GLY A 171 3.07 8.76 14.88
C GLY A 171 2.07 8.71 16.05
N THR A 172 2.48 8.25 17.23
CA THR A 172 1.73 8.45 18.49
C THR A 172 2.10 9.79 19.13
N GLU A 173 1.23 10.31 20.00
CA GLU A 173 1.56 11.51 20.79
C GLU A 173 2.78 11.24 21.67
N ILE A 174 3.73 12.20 21.66
CA ILE A 174 4.95 12.13 22.48
C ILE A 174 4.55 12.54 23.89
N ASP A 175 4.77 11.67 24.88
CA ASP A 175 4.61 12.00 26.29
C ASP A 175 5.87 12.75 26.73
N GLU A 176 5.76 14.06 26.95
CA GLU A 176 6.82 14.95 27.41
C GLU A 176 6.97 14.92 28.95
N ALA A 177 6.87 13.76 29.58
CA ALA A 177 7.02 13.64 31.03
C ALA A 177 8.48 13.65 31.51
#